data_427db8d3950d39b1bdd510073bfcc1ad
#
_entry.id   427db8d3950d39b1bdd510073bfcc1ad
#
_cell.length_a   1.000
_cell.length_b   1.000
_cell.length_c   1.000
_cell.angle_alpha   90.00
_cell.angle_beta   90.00
_cell.angle_gamma   90.00
#
_symmetry.space_group_name_H-M   'P 1'
#
loop_
_entity.id
_entity.type
_entity.pdbx_description
1 polymer ?
#
loop_
_entity_poly.entity_id
_entity_poly.type
_entity_poly.pdbx_seq_one_letter_code
_entity_poly.pdbx_strand_id
1 'polypeptide(L)'
;MKALSIAILVLFMHLVSLSQTSAGVTPDMRQEANGYFATAEWVKAAAAYQKIVDLEPANPNARYRLGNSLLELNRGAEATPHLEKAFSISPNAIFAFALARSYARANNRIKAFETLEKSTTMGGISPEKLTGEKDFAAWKDDAQFKELVRKSDLAVNPCKATPSFREFDFWIGEWDAKNVQGVTVGSSSIQLILGQCIIFENWSTPVSSGKSFNIFNSTDKKWHQTWVDDKGTFTHYVGGLVDGKMVLDSEQMANGKKGIGRMTFSKLPNGDVRQHGENSTDEGKTWTTTFDLTYVRKK
;
A
#
# COMPACT_ATOMS: atom_id res chain seq x y z
N MET A 1 66.51 56.66 54.43
CA MET A 1 65.91 55.38 54.05
C MET A 1 64.92 55.66 52.93
N LYS A 2 65.30 55.24 51.67
CA LYS A 2 64.48 55.50 50.47
C LYS A 2 63.64 54.32 50.21
N ALA A 3 62.27 54.47 50.21
CA ALA A 3 61.36 53.43 49.83
C ALA A 3 61.23 53.40 48.31
N LEU A 4 61.44 52.17 47.72
CA LEU A 4 61.35 51.93 46.29
C LEU A 4 59.96 51.36 46.01
N SER A 5 59.09 52.10 45.33
CA SER A 5 57.76 51.66 44.86
C SER A 5 57.91 50.93 43.58
N ILE A 6 57.57 49.61 43.56
CA ILE A 6 57.49 48.76 42.35
C ILE A 6 56.06 48.88 41.85
N ALA A 7 55.90 49.49 40.68
CA ALA A 7 54.61 49.45 39.94
C ALA A 7 54.48 48.16 39.11
N ILE A 8 53.53 47.30 39.47
CA ILE A 8 53.20 46.10 38.71
C ILE A 8 52.20 46.50 37.60
N LEU A 9 52.67 46.45 36.35
CA LEU A 9 51.85 46.68 35.18
C LEU A 9 51.12 45.35 34.84
N VAL A 10 49.84 45.25 35.17
CA VAL A 10 49.01 44.10 34.81
C VAL A 10 48.51 44.29 33.38
N LEU A 11 49.08 43.53 32.44
CA LEU A 11 48.65 43.47 31.04
C LEU A 11 47.41 42.56 30.90
N PHE A 12 46.22 43.12 30.78
CA PHE A 12 45.00 42.36 30.45
C PHE A 12 45.01 41.98 28.97
N MET A 13 45.43 40.73 28.67
CA MET A 13 45.17 40.13 27.37
C MET A 13 43.67 39.80 27.26
N HIS A 14 42.93 40.57 26.49
CA HIS A 14 41.59 40.24 26.05
C HIS A 14 41.67 39.11 25.02
N LEU A 15 41.45 37.88 25.44
CA LEU A 15 41.17 36.78 24.52
C LEU A 15 39.81 37.04 23.89
N VAL A 16 39.80 37.59 22.66
CA VAL A 16 38.62 37.61 21.82
C VAL A 16 38.39 36.17 21.37
N SER A 17 37.52 35.47 22.07
CA SER A 17 36.98 34.19 21.66
C SER A 17 36.10 34.43 20.42
N LEU A 18 36.66 34.20 19.23
CA LEU A 18 35.87 34.11 17.99
C LEU A 18 35.01 32.85 18.12
N SER A 19 33.80 33.04 18.61
CA SER A 19 32.73 32.07 18.50
C SER A 19 32.43 31.90 17.01
N GLN A 20 33.04 30.89 16.37
CA GLN A 20 32.59 30.42 15.08
C GLN A 20 31.21 29.80 15.27
N THR A 21 30.19 30.60 15.04
CA THR A 21 28.84 30.03 14.80
C THR A 21 28.96 29.16 13.58
N SER A 22 28.97 27.82 13.76
CA SER A 22 28.87 26.89 12.66
C SER A 22 27.57 27.19 11.91
N ALA A 23 27.69 27.72 10.70
CA ALA A 23 26.55 28.00 9.88
C ALA A 23 25.81 26.66 9.64
N GLY A 24 24.61 26.51 10.17
CA GLY A 24 23.78 25.33 9.98
C GLY A 24 23.31 25.22 8.54
N VAL A 25 22.67 24.10 8.19
CA VAL A 25 22.09 23.88 6.87
C VAL A 25 20.98 24.90 6.61
N THR A 26 21.13 25.70 5.56
CA THR A 26 20.13 26.69 5.15
C THR A 26 19.00 26.09 4.33
N PRO A 27 17.81 26.74 4.26
CA PRO A 27 16.74 26.32 3.34
C PRO A 27 17.20 26.23 1.87
N ASP A 28 18.02 27.19 1.42
CA ASP A 28 18.53 27.24 0.04
C ASP A 28 19.44 26.03 -0.27
N MET A 29 20.31 25.62 0.64
CA MET A 29 21.13 24.43 0.49
C MET A 29 20.27 23.16 0.32
N ARG A 30 19.17 23.07 1.08
CA ARG A 30 18.24 21.94 0.97
C ARG A 30 17.48 21.97 -0.35
N GLN A 31 17.02 23.14 -0.76
CA GLN A 31 16.30 23.32 -2.03
C GLN A 31 17.19 22.96 -3.22
N GLU A 32 18.42 23.45 -3.24
CA GLU A 32 19.41 23.16 -4.29
C GLU A 32 19.71 21.65 -4.38
N ALA A 33 20.02 21.01 -3.23
CA ALA A 33 20.30 19.58 -3.18
C ALA A 33 19.10 18.74 -3.63
N ASN A 34 17.87 19.14 -3.22
CA ASN A 34 16.64 18.49 -3.65
C ASN A 34 16.40 18.66 -5.15
N GLY A 35 16.69 19.83 -5.71
CA GLY A 35 16.60 20.10 -7.14
C GLY A 35 17.50 19.16 -7.95
N TYR A 36 18.79 19.10 -7.62
CA TYR A 36 19.74 18.19 -8.29
C TYR A 36 19.33 16.71 -8.19
N PHE A 37 18.80 16.30 -7.03
CA PHE A 37 18.34 14.94 -6.84
C PHE A 37 17.10 14.63 -7.70
N ALA A 38 16.16 15.56 -7.79
CA ALA A 38 14.93 15.42 -8.56
C ALA A 38 15.19 15.38 -10.08
N THR A 39 16.21 16.11 -10.55
CA THR A 39 16.62 16.14 -11.97
C THR A 39 17.68 15.09 -12.34
N ALA A 40 17.98 14.16 -11.41
CA ALA A 40 18.99 13.11 -11.58
C ALA A 40 20.40 13.63 -11.91
N GLU A 41 20.72 14.86 -11.49
CA GLU A 41 22.07 15.43 -11.59
C GLU A 41 22.98 14.88 -10.49
N TRP A 42 23.26 13.57 -10.55
CA TRP A 42 23.82 12.80 -9.45
C TRP A 42 25.14 13.32 -8.90
N VAL A 43 26.03 13.87 -9.74
CA VAL A 43 27.31 14.46 -9.30
C VAL A 43 27.05 15.67 -8.40
N LYS A 44 26.16 16.58 -8.84
CA LYS A 44 25.82 17.79 -8.07
C LYS A 44 25.03 17.41 -6.82
N ALA A 45 24.09 16.45 -6.94
CA ALA A 45 23.32 15.96 -5.80
C ALA A 45 24.23 15.36 -4.71
N ALA A 46 25.18 14.50 -5.09
CA ALA A 46 26.13 13.91 -4.14
C ALA A 46 26.97 15.00 -3.44
N ALA A 47 27.50 15.97 -4.18
CA ALA A 47 28.28 17.07 -3.60
C ALA A 47 27.45 17.95 -2.65
N ALA A 48 26.21 18.28 -3.03
CA ALA A 48 25.32 19.09 -2.20
C ALA A 48 24.86 18.36 -0.93
N TYR A 49 24.48 17.08 -1.05
CA TYR A 49 24.11 16.26 0.13
C TYR A 49 25.30 15.94 1.01
N GLN A 50 26.53 15.84 0.50
CA GLN A 50 27.72 15.69 1.32
C GLN A 50 27.85 16.90 2.26
N LYS A 51 27.73 18.13 1.76
CA LYS A 51 27.77 19.35 2.59
C LYS A 51 26.69 19.32 3.68
N ILE A 52 25.49 18.86 3.35
CA ILE A 52 24.40 18.73 4.33
C ILE A 52 24.75 17.67 5.40
N VAL A 53 25.29 16.53 5.01
CA VAL A 53 25.70 15.45 5.93
C VAL A 53 26.86 15.89 6.83
N ASP A 54 27.77 16.74 6.34
CA ASP A 54 28.86 17.29 7.15
C ASP A 54 28.36 18.23 8.25
N LEU A 55 27.31 19.01 7.96
CA LEU A 55 26.67 19.92 8.91
C LEU A 55 25.63 19.22 9.81
N GLU A 56 24.96 18.19 9.28
CA GLU A 56 23.91 17.42 9.98
C GLU A 56 24.21 15.90 9.90
N PRO A 57 25.22 15.41 10.63
CA PRO A 57 25.66 14.01 10.52
C PRO A 57 24.59 12.97 10.90
N ALA A 58 23.60 13.39 11.69
CA ALA A 58 22.48 12.53 12.13
C ALA A 58 21.23 12.64 11.24
N ASN A 59 21.28 13.38 10.12
CA ASN A 59 20.14 13.52 9.22
C ASN A 59 19.99 12.27 8.32
N PRO A 60 19.00 11.39 8.56
CA PRO A 60 18.88 10.14 7.82
C PRO A 60 18.49 10.37 6.34
N ASN A 61 17.67 11.39 6.06
CA ASN A 61 17.26 11.69 4.69
C ASN A 61 18.42 12.23 3.84
N ALA A 62 19.27 13.09 4.41
CA ALA A 62 20.45 13.58 3.70
C ALA A 62 21.43 12.43 3.40
N ARG A 63 21.66 11.56 4.38
CA ARG A 63 22.49 10.36 4.19
C ARG A 63 21.93 9.39 3.13
N TYR A 64 20.61 9.15 3.16
CA TYR A 64 19.95 8.32 2.14
C TYR A 64 20.13 8.92 0.74
N ARG A 65 19.88 10.21 0.57
CA ARG A 65 19.99 10.86 -0.73
C ARG A 65 21.43 10.93 -1.24
N LEU A 66 22.39 11.16 -0.34
CA LEU A 66 23.82 11.06 -0.67
C LEU A 66 24.17 9.64 -1.12
N GLY A 67 23.82 8.64 -0.33
CA GLY A 67 24.10 7.23 -0.67
C GLY A 67 23.43 6.81 -1.99
N ASN A 68 22.18 7.22 -2.22
CA ASN A 68 21.51 6.90 -3.48
C ASN A 68 22.17 7.60 -4.69
N SER A 69 22.57 8.88 -4.55
CA SER A 69 23.31 9.58 -5.59
C SER A 69 24.65 8.89 -5.91
N LEU A 70 25.36 8.42 -4.89
CA LEU A 70 26.60 7.66 -5.06
C LEU A 70 26.34 6.30 -5.74
N LEU A 71 25.24 5.63 -5.45
CA LEU A 71 24.82 4.42 -6.16
C LEU A 71 24.62 4.70 -7.66
N GLU A 72 23.90 5.76 -8.01
CA GLU A 72 23.66 6.08 -9.42
C GLU A 72 24.95 6.46 -10.17
N LEU A 73 25.97 6.92 -9.44
CA LEU A 73 27.33 7.17 -9.95
C LEU A 73 28.22 5.92 -9.98
N ASN A 74 27.70 4.72 -9.67
CA ASN A 74 28.44 3.47 -9.51
C ASN A 74 29.52 3.50 -8.41
N ARG A 75 29.37 4.38 -7.41
CA ARG A 75 30.26 4.52 -6.24
C ARG A 75 29.71 3.75 -5.03
N GLY A 76 29.37 2.46 -5.24
CA GLY A 76 28.68 1.64 -4.24
C GLY A 76 29.42 1.49 -2.91
N ALA A 77 30.76 1.38 -2.93
CA ALA A 77 31.59 1.29 -1.72
C ALA A 77 31.44 2.52 -0.82
N GLU A 78 31.32 3.69 -1.42
CA GLU A 78 31.11 4.96 -0.71
C GLU A 78 29.64 5.14 -0.28
N ALA A 79 28.69 4.63 -1.06
CA ALA A 79 27.28 4.70 -0.76
C ALA A 79 26.89 3.90 0.49
N THR A 80 27.44 2.70 0.65
CA THR A 80 27.04 1.75 1.69
C THR A 80 27.07 2.33 3.10
N PRO A 81 28.15 2.98 3.61
CA PRO A 81 28.17 3.49 4.97
C PRO A 81 27.14 4.61 5.22
N HIS A 82 26.81 5.41 4.20
CA HIS A 82 25.75 6.41 4.32
C HIS A 82 24.38 5.77 4.42
N LEU A 83 24.10 4.73 3.61
CA LEU A 83 22.83 4.01 3.64
C LEU A 83 22.65 3.17 4.90
N GLU A 84 23.72 2.51 5.39
CA GLU A 84 23.73 1.83 6.70
C GLU A 84 23.37 2.81 7.82
N LYS A 85 24.01 3.98 7.82
CA LYS A 85 23.74 4.99 8.85
C LYS A 85 22.32 5.58 8.72
N ALA A 86 21.83 5.85 7.52
CA ALA A 86 20.46 6.30 7.30
C ALA A 86 19.45 5.29 7.85
N PHE A 87 19.61 4.02 7.50
CA PHE A 87 18.74 2.94 7.96
C PHE A 87 18.84 2.73 9.48
N SER A 88 20.02 2.85 10.09
CA SER A 88 20.19 2.71 11.53
C SER A 88 19.51 3.82 12.33
N ILE A 89 19.45 5.05 11.80
CA ILE A 89 18.81 6.21 12.46
C ILE A 89 17.29 6.16 12.31
N SER A 90 16.81 5.82 11.12
CA SER A 90 15.37 5.83 10.80
C SER A 90 15.03 4.61 9.93
N PRO A 91 14.83 3.45 10.54
CA PRO A 91 14.49 2.23 9.79
C PRO A 91 13.17 2.39 9.02
N ASN A 92 13.22 2.25 7.69
CA ASN A 92 12.06 2.21 6.82
C ASN A 92 12.36 1.41 5.54
N ALA A 93 11.30 1.05 4.80
CA ALA A 93 11.39 0.22 3.61
C ALA A 93 12.26 0.82 2.51
N ILE A 94 12.20 2.14 2.30
CA ILE A 94 12.92 2.84 1.23
C ILE A 94 14.43 2.83 1.50
N PHE A 95 14.84 3.07 2.76
CA PHE A 95 16.24 3.06 3.14
C PHE A 95 16.81 1.64 3.11
N ALA A 96 16.03 0.65 3.57
CA ALA A 96 16.42 -0.75 3.45
C ALA A 96 16.56 -1.18 1.99
N PHE A 97 15.66 -0.76 1.10
CA PHE A 97 15.74 -1.05 -0.33
C PHE A 97 17.03 -0.49 -0.97
N ALA A 98 17.35 0.78 -0.70
CA ALA A 98 18.57 1.39 -1.20
C ALA A 98 19.84 0.72 -0.64
N LEU A 99 19.81 0.35 0.63
CA LEU A 99 20.92 -0.38 1.26
C LEU A 99 21.09 -1.78 0.65
N ALA A 100 20.00 -2.49 0.36
CA ALA A 100 20.07 -3.78 -0.34
C ALA A 100 20.66 -3.65 -1.74
N ARG A 101 20.34 -2.58 -2.48
CA ARG A 101 20.97 -2.27 -3.76
C ARG A 101 22.48 -2.08 -3.62
N SER A 102 22.94 -1.38 -2.58
CA SER A 102 24.38 -1.18 -2.35
C SER A 102 25.10 -2.50 -2.07
N TYR A 103 24.49 -3.39 -1.28
CA TYR A 103 25.04 -4.71 -1.04
C TYR A 103 25.05 -5.60 -2.29
N ALA A 104 24.00 -5.50 -3.13
CA ALA A 104 23.94 -6.22 -4.40
C ALA A 104 25.10 -5.81 -5.34
N ARG A 105 25.35 -4.51 -5.47
CA ARG A 105 26.50 -3.98 -6.25
C ARG A 105 27.86 -4.38 -5.68
N ALA A 106 27.94 -4.55 -4.35
CA ALA A 106 29.12 -5.04 -3.68
C ALA A 106 29.26 -6.59 -3.74
N ASN A 107 28.41 -7.30 -4.50
CA ASN A 107 28.32 -8.76 -4.56
C ASN A 107 28.11 -9.42 -3.19
N ASN A 108 27.63 -8.70 -2.20
CA ASN A 108 27.27 -9.24 -0.89
C ASN A 108 25.82 -9.72 -0.89
N ARG A 109 25.59 -10.90 -1.51
CA ARG A 109 24.25 -11.48 -1.67
C ARG A 109 23.55 -11.69 -0.32
N ILE A 110 24.28 -12.16 0.70
CA ILE A 110 23.68 -12.45 2.01
C ILE A 110 23.07 -11.18 2.61
N LYS A 111 23.86 -10.13 2.77
CA LYS A 111 23.37 -8.85 3.31
C LYS A 111 22.29 -8.20 2.43
N ALA A 112 22.39 -8.35 1.09
CA ALA A 112 21.38 -7.84 0.19
C ALA A 112 20.02 -8.50 0.45
N PHE A 113 19.96 -9.83 0.54
CA PHE A 113 18.72 -10.57 0.80
C PHE A 113 18.15 -10.30 2.20
N GLU A 114 18.97 -10.31 3.23
CA GLU A 114 18.57 -9.95 4.61
C GLU A 114 17.93 -8.53 4.65
N THR A 115 18.53 -7.60 3.93
CA THR A 115 18.06 -6.21 3.91
C THR A 115 16.82 -6.03 3.02
N LEU A 116 16.71 -6.77 1.90
CA LEU A 116 15.49 -6.84 1.11
C LEU A 116 14.33 -7.42 1.91
N GLU A 117 14.55 -8.44 2.71
CA GLU A 117 13.51 -8.99 3.57
C GLU A 117 12.98 -7.94 4.56
N LYS A 118 13.88 -7.17 5.19
CA LYS A 118 13.47 -6.03 6.03
C LYS A 118 12.65 -5.01 5.24
N SER A 119 13.09 -4.67 4.02
CA SER A 119 12.38 -3.74 3.14
C SER A 119 10.97 -4.21 2.80
N THR A 120 10.81 -5.48 2.44
CA THR A 120 9.49 -6.06 2.09
C THR A 120 8.55 -6.17 3.28
N THR A 121 9.06 -6.55 4.46
CA THR A 121 8.24 -6.69 5.68
C THR A 121 7.80 -5.36 6.26
N MET A 122 8.57 -4.28 6.06
CA MET A 122 8.18 -2.92 6.46
C MET A 122 7.07 -2.34 5.55
N GLY A 123 6.78 -2.96 4.40
CA GLY A 123 5.82 -2.48 3.41
C GLY A 123 6.31 -1.28 2.59
N GLY A 124 5.53 -0.91 1.58
CA GLY A 124 5.82 0.29 0.76
C GLY A 124 6.79 0.07 -0.42
N ILE A 125 7.31 -1.14 -0.61
CA ILE A 125 8.04 -1.52 -1.83
C ILE A 125 7.15 -2.48 -2.61
N SER A 126 6.76 -2.11 -3.83
CA SER A 126 5.89 -2.95 -4.65
C SER A 126 6.67 -4.08 -5.36
N PRO A 127 5.99 -5.16 -5.76
CA PRO A 127 6.58 -6.24 -6.56
C PRO A 127 7.26 -5.73 -7.84
N GLU A 128 6.65 -4.75 -8.52
CA GLU A 128 7.16 -4.14 -9.75
C GLU A 128 8.46 -3.38 -9.48
N LYS A 129 8.54 -2.70 -8.33
CA LYS A 129 9.76 -2.01 -7.90
C LYS A 129 10.92 -2.98 -7.67
N LEU A 130 10.64 -4.15 -7.06
CA LEU A 130 11.63 -5.20 -6.84
C LEU A 130 12.10 -5.81 -8.17
N THR A 131 11.15 -6.24 -9.00
CA THR A 131 11.44 -6.95 -10.25
C THR A 131 12.02 -6.03 -11.35
N GLY A 132 11.70 -4.73 -11.29
CA GLY A 132 12.23 -3.71 -12.20
C GLY A 132 13.61 -3.19 -11.83
N GLU A 133 14.11 -3.46 -10.61
CA GLU A 133 15.40 -2.93 -10.17
C GLU A 133 16.57 -3.68 -10.85
N LYS A 134 17.40 -2.91 -11.56
CA LYS A 134 18.55 -3.45 -12.32
C LYS A 134 19.59 -4.17 -11.44
N ASP A 135 19.73 -3.70 -10.18
CA ASP A 135 20.71 -4.24 -9.25
C ASP A 135 20.34 -5.66 -8.77
N PHE A 136 19.08 -6.09 -8.98
CA PHE A 136 18.57 -7.43 -8.64
C PHE A 136 18.30 -8.29 -9.88
N ALA A 137 18.64 -7.81 -11.06
CA ALA A 137 18.32 -8.49 -12.34
C ALA A 137 18.84 -9.94 -12.40
N ALA A 138 20.03 -10.19 -11.82
CA ALA A 138 20.62 -11.53 -11.77
C ALA A 138 19.85 -12.52 -10.88
N TRP A 139 18.93 -12.05 -10.03
CA TRP A 139 18.19 -12.86 -9.06
C TRP A 139 16.73 -13.12 -9.45
N LYS A 140 16.29 -12.66 -10.63
CA LYS A 140 14.87 -12.78 -11.06
C LYS A 140 14.34 -14.21 -11.03
N ASP A 141 15.18 -15.19 -11.31
CA ASP A 141 14.82 -16.60 -11.31
C ASP A 141 15.10 -17.31 -9.99
N ASP A 142 15.77 -16.65 -9.06
CA ASP A 142 16.12 -17.19 -7.75
C ASP A 142 14.85 -17.40 -6.89
N ALA A 143 14.73 -18.57 -6.25
CA ALA A 143 13.56 -18.92 -5.47
C ALA A 143 13.38 -18.01 -4.24
N GLN A 144 14.48 -17.60 -3.59
CA GLN A 144 14.42 -16.70 -2.44
C GLN A 144 13.99 -15.30 -2.87
N PHE A 145 14.43 -14.82 -4.05
CA PHE A 145 13.99 -13.53 -4.59
C PHE A 145 12.50 -13.56 -4.95
N LYS A 146 12.02 -14.62 -5.60
CA LYS A 146 10.59 -14.81 -5.90
C LYS A 146 9.73 -14.78 -4.63
N GLU A 147 10.23 -15.38 -3.55
CA GLU A 147 9.53 -15.33 -2.25
C GLU A 147 9.51 -13.91 -1.65
N LEU A 148 10.59 -13.11 -1.81
CA LEU A 148 10.58 -11.70 -1.41
C LEU A 148 9.59 -10.87 -2.23
N VAL A 149 9.50 -11.12 -3.54
CA VAL A 149 8.49 -10.48 -4.41
C VAL A 149 7.08 -10.82 -3.95
N ARG A 150 6.81 -12.10 -3.61
CA ARG A 150 5.53 -12.54 -3.06
C ARG A 150 5.21 -11.88 -1.71
N LYS A 151 6.18 -11.81 -0.79
CA LYS A 151 6.03 -11.11 0.50
C LYS A 151 5.72 -9.62 0.30
N SER A 152 6.41 -8.99 -0.64
CA SER A 152 6.15 -7.58 -1.01
C SER A 152 4.72 -7.38 -1.51
N ASP A 153 4.23 -8.26 -2.40
CA ASP A 153 2.86 -8.21 -2.91
C ASP A 153 1.83 -8.30 -1.77
N LEU A 154 2.02 -9.23 -0.82
CA LEU A 154 1.12 -9.36 0.32
C LEU A 154 1.19 -8.16 1.28
N ALA A 155 2.35 -7.51 1.41
CA ALA A 155 2.52 -6.35 2.27
C ALA A 155 1.84 -5.09 1.70
N VAL A 156 1.85 -4.91 0.37
CA VAL A 156 1.18 -3.78 -0.29
C VAL A 156 -0.30 -4.07 -0.61
N ASN A 157 -0.69 -5.34 -0.63
CA ASN A 157 -2.06 -5.81 -0.87
C ASN A 157 -2.56 -6.68 0.31
N PRO A 158 -2.74 -6.13 1.51
CA PRO A 158 -3.05 -6.92 2.72
C PRO A 158 -4.37 -7.69 2.60
N CYS A 159 -5.34 -7.17 1.85
CA CYS A 159 -6.62 -7.85 1.61
C CYS A 159 -6.46 -9.15 0.81
N LYS A 160 -5.44 -9.25 -0.05
CA LYS A 160 -5.11 -10.47 -0.79
C LYS A 160 -4.69 -11.62 0.14
N ALA A 161 -3.99 -11.29 1.23
CA ALA A 161 -3.46 -12.25 2.18
C ALA A 161 -4.45 -12.68 3.25
N THR A 162 -5.51 -11.91 3.47
CA THR A 162 -6.46 -12.12 4.57
C THR A 162 -7.64 -12.96 4.10
N PRO A 163 -7.85 -14.20 4.62
CA PRO A 163 -8.86 -15.13 4.13
C PRO A 163 -10.27 -14.54 4.08
N SER A 164 -10.66 -13.74 5.08
CA SER A 164 -12.02 -13.15 5.12
C SER A 164 -12.32 -12.22 3.94
N PHE A 165 -11.31 -11.57 3.33
CA PHE A 165 -11.53 -10.78 2.11
C PHE A 165 -11.70 -11.65 0.85
N ARG A 166 -11.44 -12.98 0.94
CA ARG A 166 -11.50 -13.93 -0.18
C ARG A 166 -12.75 -14.79 -0.16
N GLU A 167 -13.57 -14.68 0.89
CA GLU A 167 -14.79 -15.51 1.08
C GLU A 167 -15.83 -15.34 -0.04
N PHE A 168 -15.83 -14.19 -0.72
CA PHE A 168 -16.77 -13.88 -1.80
C PHE A 168 -16.14 -13.93 -3.20
N ASP A 169 -14.88 -14.39 -3.32
CA ASP A 169 -14.15 -14.48 -4.60
C ASP A 169 -14.80 -15.42 -5.63
N PHE A 170 -15.66 -16.32 -5.17
CA PHE A 170 -16.38 -17.23 -6.09
C PHE A 170 -17.30 -16.48 -7.05
N TRP A 171 -17.63 -15.22 -6.78
CA TRP A 171 -18.48 -14.39 -7.63
C TRP A 171 -17.67 -13.57 -8.67
N ILE A 172 -16.35 -13.49 -8.55
CA ILE A 172 -15.50 -12.75 -9.48
C ILE A 172 -15.57 -13.33 -10.88
N GLY A 173 -15.77 -12.50 -11.92
CA GLY A 173 -15.78 -12.91 -13.31
C GLY A 173 -16.72 -12.09 -14.20
N GLU A 174 -16.86 -12.56 -15.44
CA GLU A 174 -17.79 -12.04 -16.43
C GLU A 174 -18.98 -12.98 -16.55
N TRP A 175 -20.19 -12.42 -16.44
CA TRP A 175 -21.39 -13.23 -16.27
C TRP A 175 -22.55 -12.76 -17.16
N ASP A 176 -23.32 -13.75 -17.67
CA ASP A 176 -24.68 -13.56 -18.14
C ASP A 176 -25.65 -13.99 -17.03
N ALA A 177 -26.49 -13.07 -16.57
CA ALA A 177 -27.48 -13.34 -15.54
C ALA A 177 -28.78 -13.85 -16.20
N LYS A 178 -29.18 -15.07 -15.80
CA LYS A 178 -30.39 -15.74 -16.33
C LYS A 178 -31.44 -15.86 -15.22
N ASN A 179 -32.67 -15.65 -15.59
CA ASN A 179 -33.81 -15.91 -14.71
C ASN A 179 -34.10 -17.43 -14.58
N VAL A 180 -35.11 -17.80 -13.79
CA VAL A 180 -35.52 -19.20 -13.58
C VAL A 180 -35.99 -19.90 -14.83
N GLN A 181 -36.37 -19.17 -15.88
CA GLN A 181 -36.71 -19.75 -17.19
C GLN A 181 -35.49 -19.88 -18.12
N GLY A 182 -34.28 -19.56 -17.65
CA GLY A 182 -33.06 -19.64 -18.45
C GLY A 182 -32.84 -18.48 -19.43
N VAL A 183 -33.70 -17.46 -19.39
CA VAL A 183 -33.59 -16.27 -20.24
C VAL A 183 -32.56 -15.33 -19.66
N THR A 184 -31.61 -14.85 -20.47
CA THR A 184 -30.66 -13.82 -20.08
C THR A 184 -31.36 -12.48 -19.88
N VAL A 185 -31.32 -11.94 -18.68
CA VAL A 185 -31.97 -10.69 -18.26
C VAL A 185 -30.99 -9.55 -18.07
N GLY A 186 -29.71 -9.83 -18.00
CA GLY A 186 -28.65 -8.84 -17.85
C GLY A 186 -27.28 -9.48 -17.89
N SER A 187 -26.26 -8.66 -17.69
CA SER A 187 -24.86 -9.11 -17.56
C SER A 187 -24.17 -8.36 -16.44
N SER A 188 -23.15 -8.99 -15.87
CA SER A 188 -22.36 -8.39 -14.81
C SER A 188 -20.88 -8.69 -15.00
N SER A 189 -20.05 -7.67 -14.79
CA SER A 189 -18.60 -7.79 -14.66
C SER A 189 -18.23 -7.58 -13.19
N ILE A 190 -17.67 -8.59 -12.57
CA ILE A 190 -17.32 -8.61 -11.14
C ILE A 190 -15.81 -8.61 -11.01
N GLN A 191 -15.24 -7.56 -10.44
CA GLN A 191 -13.81 -7.29 -10.44
C GLN A 191 -13.26 -7.03 -9.05
N LEU A 192 -12.01 -7.44 -8.82
CA LEU A 192 -11.24 -6.99 -7.65
C LEU A 192 -10.60 -5.63 -7.94
N ILE A 193 -10.84 -4.65 -7.07
CA ILE A 193 -10.26 -3.31 -7.17
C ILE A 193 -9.63 -2.88 -5.83
N LEU A 194 -8.94 -1.74 -5.81
CA LEU A 194 -8.35 -1.12 -4.62
C LEU A 194 -7.49 -2.11 -3.81
N GLY A 195 -6.42 -2.64 -4.43
CA GLY A 195 -5.52 -3.59 -3.77
C GLY A 195 -6.21 -4.90 -3.39
N GLN A 196 -7.24 -5.29 -4.16
CA GLN A 196 -8.05 -6.50 -3.96
C GLN A 196 -8.88 -6.48 -2.67
N CYS A 197 -9.13 -5.30 -2.09
CA CYS A 197 -9.99 -5.15 -0.91
C CYS A 197 -11.47 -5.07 -1.24
N ILE A 198 -11.82 -4.71 -2.47
CA ILE A 198 -13.20 -4.48 -2.91
C ILE A 198 -13.53 -5.44 -4.06
N ILE A 199 -14.65 -6.13 -3.94
CA ILE A 199 -15.31 -6.79 -5.07
C ILE A 199 -16.30 -5.79 -5.64
N PHE A 200 -16.04 -5.33 -6.85
CA PHE A 200 -16.81 -4.31 -7.56
C PHE A 200 -17.63 -4.94 -8.66
N GLU A 201 -18.94 -4.70 -8.65
CA GLU A 201 -19.87 -5.15 -9.67
C GLU A 201 -20.22 -4.02 -10.63
N ASN A 202 -20.19 -4.34 -11.92
CA ASN A 202 -20.81 -3.58 -13.02
C ASN A 202 -21.98 -4.38 -13.58
N TRP A 203 -23.19 -4.06 -13.14
CA TRP A 203 -24.43 -4.66 -13.65
C TRP A 203 -24.97 -3.86 -14.82
N SER A 204 -25.51 -4.53 -15.83
CA SER A 204 -26.14 -3.92 -16.99
C SER A 204 -27.28 -4.77 -17.54
N THR A 205 -28.37 -4.12 -17.91
CA THR A 205 -29.49 -4.66 -18.68
C THR A 205 -29.77 -3.74 -19.87
N PRO A 206 -30.63 -4.09 -20.83
CA PRO A 206 -31.01 -3.18 -21.93
C PRO A 206 -31.64 -1.86 -21.48
N VAL A 207 -32.19 -1.80 -20.23
CA VAL A 207 -33.01 -0.66 -19.76
C VAL A 207 -32.56 -0.08 -18.43
N SER A 208 -31.54 -0.64 -17.80
CA SER A 208 -31.02 -0.13 -16.52
C SER A 208 -29.59 -0.63 -16.27
N SER A 209 -28.87 0.11 -15.45
CA SER A 209 -27.53 -0.26 -14.98
C SER A 209 -27.38 0.02 -13.50
N GLY A 210 -26.47 -0.72 -12.86
CA GLY A 210 -26.18 -0.55 -11.44
C GLY A 210 -24.75 -0.94 -11.10
N LYS A 211 -24.34 -0.57 -9.90
CA LYS A 211 -23.02 -0.85 -9.36
C LYS A 211 -23.17 -1.37 -7.93
N SER A 212 -22.31 -2.30 -7.54
CA SER A 212 -22.15 -2.60 -6.12
C SER A 212 -20.68 -2.61 -5.71
N PHE A 213 -20.46 -2.15 -4.48
CA PHE A 213 -19.18 -2.26 -3.78
C PHE A 213 -19.35 -3.25 -2.64
N ASN A 214 -18.56 -4.31 -2.66
CA ASN A 214 -18.61 -5.37 -1.65
C ASN A 214 -17.26 -5.41 -0.93
N ILE A 215 -17.28 -5.21 0.39
CA ILE A 215 -16.08 -5.16 1.22
C ILE A 215 -16.28 -5.95 2.51
N PHE A 216 -15.26 -6.70 2.92
CA PHE A 216 -15.17 -7.21 4.28
C PHE A 216 -14.67 -6.09 5.21
N ASN A 217 -15.49 -5.68 6.17
CA ASN A 217 -15.10 -4.68 7.16
C ASN A 217 -14.36 -5.36 8.32
N SER A 218 -13.07 -5.09 8.45
CA SER A 218 -12.24 -5.68 9.51
C SER A 218 -12.60 -5.23 10.93
N THR A 219 -13.40 -4.17 11.08
CA THR A 219 -13.82 -3.66 12.39
C THR A 219 -14.96 -4.49 12.97
N ASP A 220 -16.05 -4.68 12.23
CA ASP A 220 -17.22 -5.44 12.67
C ASP A 220 -17.22 -6.92 12.20
N LYS A 221 -16.20 -7.31 11.42
CA LYS A 221 -16.01 -8.66 10.88
C LYS A 221 -17.15 -9.14 9.99
N LYS A 222 -17.77 -8.22 9.25
CA LYS A 222 -18.88 -8.51 8.34
C LYS A 222 -18.57 -8.07 6.92
N TRP A 223 -19.26 -8.68 5.98
CA TRP A 223 -19.34 -8.21 4.61
C TRP A 223 -20.39 -7.11 4.51
N HIS A 224 -20.05 -6.06 3.78
CA HIS A 224 -20.93 -4.93 3.45
C HIS A 224 -21.05 -4.82 1.96
N GLN A 225 -22.26 -4.76 1.44
CA GLN A 225 -22.55 -4.44 0.05
C GLN A 225 -23.33 -3.12 0.00
N THR A 226 -22.88 -2.20 -0.84
CA THR A 226 -23.65 -1.01 -1.21
C THR A 226 -24.01 -1.11 -2.68
N TRP A 227 -25.32 -1.14 -2.94
CA TRP A 227 -25.89 -1.12 -4.28
C TRP A 227 -26.42 0.26 -4.64
N VAL A 228 -26.14 0.70 -5.87
CA VAL A 228 -26.70 1.93 -6.48
C VAL A 228 -27.06 1.64 -7.93
N ASP A 229 -28.10 2.32 -8.45
CA ASP A 229 -28.50 2.19 -9.84
C ASP A 229 -28.85 3.53 -10.52
N ASP A 230 -29.08 3.50 -11.82
CA ASP A 230 -29.42 4.65 -12.66
C ASP A 230 -30.85 5.20 -12.44
N LYS A 231 -31.59 4.63 -11.48
CA LYS A 231 -32.91 5.12 -11.03
C LYS A 231 -32.84 5.79 -9.66
N GLY A 232 -31.61 5.94 -9.11
CA GLY A 232 -31.39 6.56 -7.81
C GLY A 232 -31.66 5.64 -6.61
N THR A 233 -31.74 4.32 -6.83
CA THR A 233 -31.84 3.35 -5.75
C THR A 233 -30.53 3.32 -4.98
N PHE A 234 -30.61 3.28 -3.65
CA PHE A 234 -29.52 3.03 -2.73
C PHE A 234 -29.93 1.95 -1.74
N THR A 235 -29.18 0.89 -1.67
CA THR A 235 -29.41 -0.17 -0.68
C THR A 235 -28.10 -0.60 -0.04
N HIS A 236 -28.10 -0.70 1.27
CA HIS A 236 -26.96 -1.20 2.04
C HIS A 236 -27.31 -2.53 2.69
N TYR A 237 -26.49 -3.54 2.44
CA TYR A 237 -26.61 -4.89 2.97
C TYR A 237 -25.42 -5.19 3.87
N VAL A 238 -25.66 -5.97 4.94
CA VAL A 238 -24.65 -6.40 5.91
C VAL A 238 -24.84 -7.88 6.22
N GLY A 239 -23.74 -8.65 6.25
CA GLY A 239 -23.82 -10.06 6.57
C GLY A 239 -22.49 -10.79 6.49
N GLY A 240 -22.48 -12.00 5.93
CA GLY A 240 -21.25 -12.80 5.81
C GLY A 240 -21.49 -14.19 5.26
N LEU A 241 -20.42 -14.98 5.33
CA LEU A 241 -20.45 -16.38 4.88
C LEU A 241 -21.18 -17.27 5.92
N VAL A 242 -22.26 -17.91 5.48
CA VAL A 242 -23.06 -18.86 6.28
C VAL A 242 -23.20 -20.14 5.45
N ASP A 243 -22.72 -21.26 5.95
CA ASP A 243 -22.78 -22.57 5.30
C ASP A 243 -22.31 -22.54 3.83
N GLY A 244 -21.22 -21.82 3.57
CA GLY A 244 -20.61 -21.66 2.26
C GLY A 244 -21.36 -20.74 1.28
N LYS A 245 -22.39 -20.02 1.75
CA LYS A 245 -23.15 -19.03 0.99
C LYS A 245 -22.88 -17.63 1.55
N MET A 246 -22.77 -16.63 0.71
CA MET A 246 -22.74 -15.24 1.14
C MET A 246 -24.19 -14.79 1.36
N VAL A 247 -24.53 -14.50 2.62
CA VAL A 247 -25.88 -14.06 3.04
C VAL A 247 -25.78 -12.63 3.58
N LEU A 248 -26.51 -11.73 2.95
CA LEU A 248 -26.46 -10.30 3.27
C LEU A 248 -27.87 -9.78 3.47
N ASP A 249 -28.12 -9.12 4.60
CA ASP A 249 -29.41 -8.55 4.96
C ASP A 249 -29.40 -7.03 4.91
N SER A 250 -30.50 -6.42 4.51
CA SER A 250 -30.72 -4.96 4.52
C SER A 250 -32.00 -4.62 5.29
N GLU A 251 -32.02 -3.50 6.00
CA GLU A 251 -33.27 -2.91 6.44
C GLU A 251 -34.03 -2.31 5.25
N GLN A 252 -35.30 -2.61 5.13
CA GLN A 252 -36.17 -2.08 4.07
C GLN A 252 -37.45 -1.49 4.66
N MET A 253 -38.04 -0.55 3.93
CA MET A 253 -39.36 -0.01 4.25
C MET A 253 -40.34 -0.46 3.17
N ALA A 254 -41.29 -1.28 3.52
CA ALA A 254 -42.37 -1.71 2.63
C ALA A 254 -43.72 -1.33 3.20
N ASN A 255 -44.50 -0.50 2.48
CA ASN A 255 -45.83 -0.04 2.90
C ASN A 255 -45.85 0.58 4.32
N GLY A 256 -44.80 1.38 4.65
CA GLY A 256 -44.68 2.04 5.96
C GLY A 256 -44.29 1.11 7.13
N LYS A 257 -43.99 -0.16 6.88
CA LYS A 257 -43.48 -1.11 7.86
C LYS A 257 -42.01 -1.41 7.61
N LYS A 258 -41.27 -1.60 8.69
CA LYS A 258 -39.89 -2.13 8.61
C LYS A 258 -39.93 -3.57 8.14
N GLY A 259 -39.08 -3.90 7.17
CA GLY A 259 -38.86 -5.24 6.67
C GLY A 259 -37.37 -5.55 6.55
N ILE A 260 -37.08 -6.77 6.17
CA ILE A 260 -35.71 -7.24 5.90
C ILE A 260 -35.67 -7.68 4.44
N GLY A 261 -34.73 -7.11 3.68
CA GLY A 261 -34.34 -7.67 2.38
C GLY A 261 -33.14 -8.58 2.57
N ARG A 262 -33.17 -9.78 2.03
CA ARG A 262 -32.05 -10.72 2.05
C ARG A 262 -31.56 -11.03 0.66
N MET A 263 -30.26 -11.05 0.50
CA MET A 263 -29.58 -11.48 -0.69
C MET A 263 -28.64 -12.66 -0.37
N THR A 264 -28.82 -13.76 -1.06
CA THR A 264 -28.02 -14.96 -0.88
C THR A 264 -27.29 -15.30 -2.17
N PHE A 265 -25.96 -15.36 -2.12
CA PHE A 265 -25.13 -15.84 -3.22
C PHE A 265 -24.61 -17.23 -2.92
N SER A 266 -24.81 -18.15 -3.85
CA SER A 266 -24.42 -19.56 -3.71
C SER A 266 -23.60 -19.99 -4.92
N LYS A 267 -22.41 -20.54 -4.68
CA LYS A 267 -21.63 -21.20 -5.74
C LYS A 267 -22.30 -22.52 -6.11
N LEU A 268 -22.55 -22.73 -7.40
CA LEU A 268 -23.11 -23.97 -7.90
C LEU A 268 -22.01 -24.96 -8.30
N PRO A 269 -22.30 -26.29 -8.37
CA PRO A 269 -21.30 -27.33 -8.69
C PRO A 269 -20.61 -27.13 -10.05
N ASN A 270 -21.29 -26.56 -11.03
CA ASN A 270 -20.77 -26.25 -12.36
C ASN A 270 -19.93 -24.97 -12.44
N GLY A 271 -19.75 -24.26 -11.32
CA GLY A 271 -18.99 -23.01 -11.23
C GLY A 271 -19.82 -21.76 -11.48
N ASP A 272 -21.09 -21.87 -11.82
CA ASP A 272 -22.04 -20.75 -11.86
C ASP A 272 -22.35 -20.23 -10.45
N VAL A 273 -23.00 -19.07 -10.35
CA VAL A 273 -23.40 -18.48 -9.07
C VAL A 273 -24.87 -18.15 -9.10
N ARG A 274 -25.63 -18.65 -8.12
CA ARG A 274 -27.02 -18.25 -7.91
C ARG A 274 -27.07 -17.03 -6.98
N GLN A 275 -27.79 -16.00 -7.38
CA GLN A 275 -28.16 -14.85 -6.56
C GLN A 275 -29.66 -14.87 -6.33
N HIS A 276 -30.07 -15.02 -5.06
CA HIS A 276 -31.45 -15.13 -4.65
C HIS A 276 -31.80 -13.97 -3.74
N GLY A 277 -32.79 -13.18 -4.14
CA GLY A 277 -33.32 -12.05 -3.37
C GLY A 277 -34.66 -12.40 -2.74
N GLU A 278 -34.81 -12.08 -1.46
CA GLU A 278 -36.01 -12.35 -0.68
C GLU A 278 -36.35 -11.13 0.23
N ASN A 279 -37.63 -10.95 0.51
CA ASN A 279 -38.10 -9.96 1.47
C ASN A 279 -38.95 -10.61 2.56
N SER A 280 -38.81 -10.09 3.79
CA SER A 280 -39.65 -10.42 4.93
C SER A 280 -40.22 -9.15 5.53
N THR A 281 -41.53 -9.17 5.94
CA THR A 281 -42.21 -8.08 6.64
C THR A 281 -42.65 -8.48 8.05
N ASP A 282 -42.20 -9.64 8.51
CA ASP A 282 -42.55 -10.25 9.82
C ASP A 282 -41.29 -10.67 10.61
N GLU A 283 -40.24 -9.87 10.52
CA GLU A 283 -38.97 -10.08 11.25
C GLU A 283 -38.25 -11.37 10.86
N GLY A 284 -38.39 -11.80 9.59
CA GLY A 284 -37.70 -12.99 9.08
C GLY A 284 -38.41 -14.32 9.33
N LYS A 285 -39.68 -14.32 9.78
CA LYS A 285 -40.47 -15.53 9.99
C LYS A 285 -40.94 -16.14 8.67
N THR A 286 -41.36 -15.30 7.73
CA THR A 286 -41.72 -15.70 6.38
C THR A 286 -40.95 -14.88 5.34
N TRP A 287 -40.67 -15.49 4.17
CA TRP A 287 -39.90 -14.86 3.12
C TRP A 287 -40.63 -14.98 1.77
N THR A 288 -40.57 -13.91 1.00
CA THR A 288 -41.09 -13.87 -0.37
C THR A 288 -39.95 -13.59 -1.32
N THR A 289 -39.76 -14.46 -2.32
CA THR A 289 -38.74 -14.27 -3.36
C THR A 289 -39.05 -13.03 -4.18
N THR A 290 -38.08 -12.15 -4.31
CA THR A 290 -38.13 -10.94 -5.14
C THR A 290 -37.49 -11.13 -6.50
N PHE A 291 -36.39 -11.90 -6.54
CA PHE A 291 -35.75 -12.35 -7.75
C PHE A 291 -34.90 -13.60 -7.50
N ASP A 292 -34.66 -14.36 -8.56
CA ASP A 292 -33.79 -15.54 -8.54
C ASP A 292 -33.04 -15.61 -9.86
N LEU A 293 -31.73 -15.37 -9.80
CA LEU A 293 -30.85 -15.27 -10.96
C LEU A 293 -29.74 -16.33 -10.88
N THR A 294 -29.38 -16.88 -12.01
CA THR A 294 -28.17 -17.68 -12.17
C THR A 294 -27.17 -16.91 -13.04
N TYR A 295 -26.04 -16.59 -12.46
CA TYR A 295 -24.89 -16.00 -13.14
C TYR A 295 -24.12 -17.13 -13.83
N VAL A 296 -24.25 -17.21 -15.15
CA VAL A 296 -23.56 -18.18 -16.01
C VAL A 296 -22.30 -17.52 -16.54
N ARG A 297 -21.15 -18.18 -16.38
CA ARG A 297 -19.87 -17.59 -16.79
C ARG A 297 -19.82 -17.37 -18.30
N LYS A 298 -19.46 -16.17 -18.73
CA LYS A 298 -19.20 -15.87 -20.14
C LYS A 298 -18.01 -16.70 -20.63
N LYS A 299 -18.13 -17.24 -21.84
CA LYS A 299 -17.08 -18.03 -22.50
C LYS A 299 -16.03 -17.13 -23.16
#